data_5a32d73a249b8209caf4a42d1a0da7d6
#
_entry.id   5a32d73a249b8209caf4a42d1a0da7d6
#
_cell.length_a   1.000
_cell.length_b   1.000
_cell.length_c   1.000
_cell.angle_alpha   90.00
_cell.angle_beta   90.00
_cell.angle_gamma   90.00
#
_symmetry.space_group_name_H-M   'P 1'
#
loop_
_entity.id
_entity.type
_entity.pdbx_description
1 polymer ?
#
loop_
_entity_poly.entity_id
_entity_poly.type
_entity_poly.pdbx_seq_one_letter_code
_entity_poly.pdbx_strand_id
1 'polypeptide(L)'
;AQHTAFFDTIAAVVAALVIIPACFSYGLDVGAGPSLLFVTLPTILQDIPLGRLFAIILYLAMIFAGISSLQNMFEAVAESLLHKFPKLSRTAVLALLCVLCLGIGIFMEPISKWGPWMDLVSIYIIPIGATLGAISWFYVMKKEDLLAAVNTGSKKARGALWYNVGRFVYVPFALVLCCVALFMHVSF
;
A
#
# COMPACT_ATOMS: atom_id res chain seq x y z
N ALA A 1 -14.60 -3.83 -0.46
CA ALA A 1 -13.84 -3.26 -1.57
C ALA A 1 -14.32 -1.85 -1.96
N GLN A 2 -15.61 -1.62 -2.33
CA GLN A 2 -16.08 -0.29 -2.78
C GLN A 2 -15.98 0.77 -1.69
N HIS A 3 -16.44 0.48 -0.48
CA HIS A 3 -16.32 1.41 0.65
C HIS A 3 -14.86 1.69 1.00
N THR A 4 -14.01 0.68 0.97
CA THR A 4 -12.58 0.85 1.23
C THR A 4 -11.95 1.82 0.23
N ALA A 5 -12.15 1.60 -1.07
CA ALA A 5 -11.62 2.47 -2.13
C ALA A 5 -12.16 3.91 -2.01
N PHE A 6 -13.44 4.08 -1.68
CA PHE A 6 -14.05 5.39 -1.51
C PHE A 6 -13.45 6.16 -0.33
N PHE A 7 -13.36 5.54 0.85
CA PHE A 7 -12.80 6.18 2.03
C PHE A 7 -11.30 6.43 1.91
N ASP A 8 -10.55 5.53 1.27
CA ASP A 8 -9.14 5.70 0.98
C ASP A 8 -8.89 6.92 0.08
N THR A 9 -9.65 7.04 -1.02
CA THR A 9 -9.57 8.20 -1.90
C THR A 9 -9.91 9.51 -1.18
N ILE A 10 -10.99 9.52 -0.37
CA ILE A 10 -11.35 10.73 0.39
C ILE A 10 -10.23 11.07 1.37
N ALA A 11 -9.71 10.11 2.12
CA ALA A 11 -8.65 10.34 3.08
C ALA A 11 -7.39 10.92 2.40
N ALA A 12 -7.00 10.38 1.25
CA ALA A 12 -5.87 10.87 0.46
C ALA A 12 -6.08 12.32 -0.02
N VAL A 13 -7.27 12.63 -0.54
CA VAL A 13 -7.60 14.00 -1.00
C VAL A 13 -7.62 14.99 0.17
N VAL A 14 -8.23 14.62 1.30
CA VAL A 14 -8.26 15.47 2.50
C VAL A 14 -6.85 15.69 3.03
N ALA A 15 -6.03 14.67 3.11
CA ALA A 15 -4.63 14.79 3.51
C ALA A 15 -3.85 15.73 2.59
N ALA A 16 -4.00 15.60 1.28
CA ALA A 16 -3.35 16.46 0.30
C ALA A 16 -3.79 17.95 0.45
N LEU A 17 -5.09 18.18 0.63
CA LEU A 17 -5.65 19.54 0.83
C LEU A 17 -5.17 20.22 2.12
N VAL A 18 -4.79 19.45 3.12
CA VAL A 18 -4.24 19.97 4.38
C VAL A 18 -2.73 20.16 4.30
N ILE A 19 -2.02 19.14 3.84
CA ILE A 19 -0.55 19.09 3.89
C ILE A 19 0.07 20.02 2.85
N ILE A 20 -0.43 20.02 1.61
CA ILE A 20 0.17 20.78 0.52
C ILE A 20 0.13 22.31 0.81
N PRO A 21 -1.02 22.91 1.15
CA PRO A 21 -1.04 24.34 1.49
C PRO A 21 -0.21 24.69 2.74
N ALA A 22 -0.20 23.78 3.74
CA ALA A 22 0.62 23.98 4.93
C ALA A 22 2.12 24.03 4.59
N CYS A 23 2.62 23.09 3.76
CA CYS A 23 4.01 23.11 3.30
C CYS A 23 4.35 24.41 2.56
N PHE A 24 3.49 24.88 1.66
CA PHE A 24 3.69 26.15 0.95
C PHE A 24 3.73 27.34 1.89
N SER A 25 2.87 27.39 2.92
CA SER A 25 2.85 28.47 3.90
C SER A 25 4.14 28.56 4.72
N TYR A 26 4.81 27.43 4.93
CA TYR A 26 6.07 27.35 5.68
C TYR A 26 7.31 27.31 4.77
N GLY A 27 7.15 27.38 3.45
CA GLY A 27 8.26 27.32 2.49
C GLY A 27 9.00 25.96 2.47
N LEU A 28 8.28 24.88 2.79
CA LEU A 28 8.83 23.54 2.89
C LEU A 28 8.59 22.76 1.60
N ASP A 29 9.49 21.83 1.28
CA ASP A 29 9.40 21.01 0.07
C ASP A 29 8.27 19.98 0.19
N VAL A 30 7.31 20.06 -0.71
CA VAL A 30 6.16 19.13 -0.81
C VAL A 30 6.61 17.76 -1.36
N GLY A 31 7.70 17.74 -2.11
CA GLY A 31 8.27 16.53 -2.73
C GLY A 31 9.23 15.74 -1.83
N ALA A 32 9.33 16.11 -0.54
CA ALA A 32 10.30 15.49 0.38
C ALA A 32 10.05 14.00 0.71
N GLY A 33 9.01 13.39 0.13
CA GLY A 33 8.69 11.97 0.35
C GLY A 33 8.42 11.62 1.82
N PRO A 34 9.01 10.54 2.37
CA PRO A 34 8.80 10.14 3.77
C PRO A 34 9.17 11.21 4.80
N SER A 35 10.14 12.08 4.51
CA SER A 35 10.53 13.17 5.40
C SER A 35 9.43 14.21 5.60
N LEU A 36 8.49 14.32 4.65
CA LEU A 36 7.32 15.18 4.81
C LEU A 36 6.53 14.82 6.08
N LEU A 37 6.35 13.55 6.34
CA LEU A 37 5.55 13.04 7.45
C LEU A 37 6.31 13.09 8.79
N PHE A 38 7.61 12.81 8.77
CA PHE A 38 8.40 12.64 10.01
C PHE A 38 9.22 13.86 10.39
N VAL A 39 9.47 14.78 9.45
CA VAL A 39 10.26 15.99 9.69
C VAL A 39 9.40 17.25 9.48
N THR A 40 8.79 17.37 8.29
CA THR A 40 8.06 18.58 7.90
C THR A 40 6.78 18.79 8.72
N LEU A 41 5.94 17.77 8.85
CA LEU A 41 4.70 17.89 9.64
C LEU A 41 4.95 18.18 11.12
N PRO A 42 5.89 17.53 11.82
CA PRO A 42 6.22 17.91 13.20
C PRO A 42 6.69 19.35 13.34
N THR A 43 7.46 19.85 12.39
CA THR A 43 7.91 21.27 12.40
C THR A 43 6.71 22.22 12.30
N ILE A 44 5.78 21.98 11.37
CA ILE A 44 4.55 22.77 11.25
C ILE A 44 3.71 22.71 12.53
N LEU A 45 3.59 21.51 13.13
CA LEU A 45 2.79 21.31 14.35
C LEU A 45 3.36 22.02 15.58
N GLN A 46 4.65 22.36 15.60
CA GLN A 46 5.25 23.14 16.71
C GLN A 46 4.77 24.60 16.74
N ASP A 47 4.42 25.15 15.58
CA ASP A 47 4.10 26.57 15.43
C ASP A 47 2.59 26.87 15.55
N ILE A 48 1.74 25.84 15.57
CA ILE A 48 0.29 26.05 15.66
C ILE A 48 -0.25 25.88 17.08
N PRO A 49 -1.33 26.57 17.46
CA PRO A 49 -2.02 26.36 18.73
C PRO A 49 -2.46 24.92 18.89
N LEU A 50 -2.24 24.34 20.08
CA LEU A 50 -2.53 22.92 20.37
C LEU A 50 -1.73 21.92 19.51
N GLY A 51 -0.65 22.35 18.85
CA GLY A 51 0.16 21.48 17.97
C GLY A 51 0.66 20.21 18.63
N ARG A 52 0.98 20.25 19.95
CA ARG A 52 1.35 19.04 20.70
C ARG A 52 0.23 18.00 20.75
N LEU A 53 -1.02 18.45 20.93
CA LEU A 53 -2.18 17.55 20.95
C LEU A 53 -2.39 16.92 19.57
N PHE A 54 -2.32 17.73 18.52
CA PHE A 54 -2.43 17.23 17.13
C PHE A 54 -1.29 16.28 16.78
N ALA A 55 -0.07 16.54 17.24
CA ALA A 55 1.07 15.64 17.05
C ALA A 55 0.84 14.27 17.72
N ILE A 56 0.35 14.24 18.96
CA ILE A 56 0.03 13.01 19.66
C ILE A 56 -1.04 12.21 18.89
N ILE A 57 -2.12 12.86 18.47
CA ILE A 57 -3.19 12.21 17.70
C ILE A 57 -2.64 11.65 16.39
N LEU A 58 -1.84 12.43 15.66
CA LEU A 58 -1.23 12.02 14.41
C LEU A 58 -0.35 10.78 14.58
N TYR A 59 0.57 10.81 15.55
CA TYR A 59 1.48 9.69 15.78
C TYR A 59 0.76 8.43 16.27
N LEU A 60 -0.26 8.57 17.13
CA LEU A 60 -1.09 7.44 17.52
C LEU A 60 -1.82 6.84 16.31
N ALA A 61 -2.43 7.69 15.47
CA ALA A 61 -3.08 7.24 14.25
C ALA A 61 -2.11 6.52 13.31
N MET A 62 -0.88 7.04 13.15
CA MET A 62 0.18 6.39 12.35
C MET A 62 0.60 5.04 12.92
N ILE A 63 0.75 4.91 14.24
CA ILE A 63 1.08 3.64 14.89
C ILE A 63 -0.01 2.60 14.61
N PHE A 64 -1.28 2.95 14.81
CA PHE A 64 -2.40 2.03 14.53
C PHE A 64 -2.51 1.67 13.05
N ALA A 65 -2.34 2.63 12.15
CA ALA A 65 -2.32 2.39 10.70
C ALA A 65 -1.15 1.47 10.31
N GLY A 66 0.04 1.72 10.86
CA GLY A 66 1.23 0.89 10.63
C GLY A 66 1.04 -0.55 11.10
N ILE A 67 0.55 -0.76 12.32
CA ILE A 67 0.28 -2.09 12.86
C ILE A 67 -0.72 -2.85 12.00
N SER A 68 -1.84 -2.21 11.62
CA SER A 68 -2.85 -2.87 10.80
C SER A 68 -2.35 -3.21 9.39
N SER A 69 -1.52 -2.36 8.79
CA SER A 69 -0.88 -2.63 7.49
C SER A 69 0.12 -3.77 7.57
N LEU A 70 0.99 -3.77 8.58
CA LEU A 70 1.97 -4.85 8.80
C LEU A 70 1.28 -6.20 9.02
N GLN A 71 0.18 -6.24 9.77
CA GLN A 71 -0.58 -7.46 9.98
C GLN A 71 -1.07 -8.07 8.65
N ASN A 72 -1.62 -7.26 7.76
CA ASN A 72 -2.09 -7.73 6.46
C ASN A 72 -0.94 -8.21 5.56
N MET A 73 0.20 -7.49 5.57
CA MET A 73 1.39 -7.90 4.80
C MET A 73 1.98 -9.22 5.30
N PHE A 74 2.09 -9.38 6.62
CA PHE A 74 2.57 -10.62 7.22
C PHE A 74 1.64 -11.80 6.95
N GLU A 75 0.33 -11.57 6.98
CA GLU A 75 -0.66 -12.60 6.68
C GLU A 75 -0.51 -13.11 5.24
N ALA A 76 -0.37 -12.23 4.25
CA ALA A 76 -0.21 -12.61 2.86
C ALA A 76 1.04 -13.49 2.63
N VAL A 77 2.15 -13.15 3.29
CA VAL A 77 3.39 -13.94 3.21
C VAL A 77 3.26 -15.25 3.99
N ALA A 78 2.66 -15.20 5.19
CA ALA A 78 2.47 -16.37 6.04
C ALA A 78 1.58 -17.42 5.36
N GLU A 79 0.45 -17.02 4.77
CA GLU A 79 -0.44 -17.91 4.01
C GLU A 79 0.30 -18.57 2.84
N SER A 80 1.10 -17.82 2.10
CA SER A 80 1.91 -18.34 0.99
C SER A 80 2.92 -19.40 1.46
N LEU A 81 3.59 -19.15 2.59
CA LEU A 81 4.56 -20.08 3.17
C LEU A 81 3.89 -21.34 3.73
N LEU A 82 2.78 -21.19 4.44
CA LEU A 82 2.02 -22.31 5.01
C LEU A 82 1.41 -23.19 3.92
N HIS A 83 0.96 -22.62 2.82
CA HIS A 83 0.50 -23.37 1.68
C HIS A 83 1.62 -24.23 1.05
N LYS A 84 2.84 -23.68 0.95
CA LYS A 84 4.00 -24.40 0.41
C LYS A 84 4.60 -25.40 1.41
N PHE A 85 4.57 -25.08 2.69
CA PHE A 85 5.16 -25.87 3.78
C PHE A 85 4.12 -26.14 4.89
N PRO A 86 3.20 -27.09 4.68
CA PRO A 86 2.09 -27.35 5.62
C PRO A 86 2.52 -27.83 7.02
N LYS A 87 3.79 -28.23 7.17
CA LYS A 87 4.36 -28.70 8.47
C LYS A 87 4.75 -27.57 9.40
N LEU A 88 4.83 -26.33 8.90
CA LEU A 88 5.18 -25.17 9.73
C LEU A 88 3.98 -24.69 10.52
N SER A 89 4.20 -24.30 11.79
CA SER A 89 3.16 -23.63 12.54
C SER A 89 3.05 -22.15 12.14
N ARG A 90 1.83 -21.62 12.10
CA ARG A 90 1.56 -20.21 11.79
C ARG A 90 2.34 -19.27 12.70
N THR A 91 2.37 -19.56 13.99
CA THR A 91 3.10 -18.76 14.98
C THR A 91 4.59 -18.70 14.68
N ALA A 92 5.21 -19.84 14.31
CA ALA A 92 6.63 -19.88 13.96
C ALA A 92 6.93 -19.07 12.70
N VAL A 93 6.07 -19.13 11.69
CA VAL A 93 6.22 -18.34 10.44
C VAL A 93 6.11 -16.85 10.74
N LEU A 94 5.11 -16.42 11.50
CA LEU A 94 4.93 -15.01 11.87
C LEU A 94 6.09 -14.52 12.75
N ALA A 95 6.56 -15.31 13.71
CA ALA A 95 7.72 -14.96 14.54
C ALA A 95 8.99 -14.81 13.69
N LEU A 96 9.23 -15.73 12.76
CA LEU A 96 10.36 -15.65 11.84
C LEU A 96 10.29 -14.38 10.97
N LEU A 97 9.13 -14.07 10.39
CA LEU A 97 8.93 -12.85 9.61
C LEU A 97 9.17 -11.61 10.44
N CYS A 98 8.66 -11.58 11.68
CA CYS A 98 8.86 -10.47 12.62
C CYS A 98 10.35 -10.23 12.91
N VAL A 99 11.10 -11.29 13.22
CA VAL A 99 12.54 -11.20 13.49
C VAL A 99 13.32 -10.75 12.26
N LEU A 100 13.00 -11.27 11.08
CA LEU A 100 13.65 -10.88 9.82
C LEU A 100 13.36 -9.41 9.48
N CYS A 101 12.10 -8.99 9.57
CA CYS A 101 11.71 -7.60 9.28
C CYS A 101 12.31 -6.63 10.30
N LEU A 102 12.37 -6.99 11.59
CA LEU A 102 13.00 -6.18 12.60
C LEU A 102 14.52 -6.05 12.35
N GLY A 103 15.19 -7.17 12.06
CA GLY A 103 16.62 -7.18 11.77
C GLY A 103 16.98 -6.31 10.56
N ILE A 104 16.23 -6.42 9.45
CA ILE A 104 16.43 -5.58 8.27
C ILE A 104 16.05 -4.12 8.58
N GLY A 105 14.93 -3.90 9.28
CA GLY A 105 14.40 -2.58 9.58
C GLY A 105 15.36 -1.70 10.39
N ILE A 106 16.08 -2.28 11.34
CA ILE A 106 17.10 -1.56 12.13
C ILE A 106 18.19 -0.94 11.24
N PHE A 107 18.61 -1.66 10.19
CA PHE A 107 19.62 -1.14 9.26
C PHE A 107 19.05 -0.10 8.26
N MET A 108 17.72 -0.02 8.15
CA MET A 108 17.03 0.87 7.22
C MET A 108 16.43 2.12 7.90
N GLU A 109 16.62 2.28 9.21
CA GLU A 109 16.11 3.41 9.99
C GLU A 109 16.50 4.79 9.43
N PRO A 110 17.75 5.03 8.95
CA PRO A 110 18.10 6.33 8.39
C PRO A 110 17.27 6.66 7.14
N ILE A 111 16.63 7.83 7.13
CA ILE A 111 15.78 8.30 6.01
C ILE A 111 16.51 8.25 4.67
N SER A 112 17.82 8.53 4.66
CA SER A 112 18.67 8.46 3.46
C SER A 112 18.73 7.06 2.83
N LYS A 113 18.56 6.00 3.62
CA LYS A 113 18.49 4.61 3.13
C LYS A 113 17.06 4.21 2.80
N TRP A 114 16.10 4.78 3.52
CA TRP A 114 14.70 4.45 3.37
C TRP A 114 14.11 4.97 2.04
N GLY A 115 14.45 6.20 1.63
CA GLY A 115 14.00 6.78 0.37
C GLY A 115 14.24 5.87 -0.85
N PRO A 116 15.48 5.51 -1.17
CA PRO A 116 15.78 4.63 -2.31
C PRO A 116 15.12 3.26 -2.24
N TRP A 117 14.90 2.72 -1.02
CA TRP A 117 14.17 1.47 -0.84
C TRP A 117 12.68 1.62 -1.14
N MET A 118 12.08 2.71 -0.68
CA MET A 118 10.69 3.04 -1.00
C MET A 118 10.48 3.20 -2.51
N ASP A 119 11.40 3.86 -3.20
CA ASP A 119 11.37 4.00 -4.65
C ASP A 119 11.46 2.64 -5.35
N LEU A 120 12.36 1.77 -4.91
CA LEU A 120 12.47 0.41 -5.44
C LEU A 120 11.15 -0.36 -5.29
N VAL A 121 10.52 -0.28 -4.12
CA VAL A 121 9.27 -0.99 -3.86
C VAL A 121 8.12 -0.36 -4.65
N SER A 122 7.97 0.95 -4.62
CA SER A 122 6.80 1.66 -5.19
C SER A 122 6.85 1.72 -6.71
N ILE A 123 8.04 1.93 -7.29
CA ILE A 123 8.21 2.09 -8.74
C ILE A 123 8.32 0.75 -9.47
N TYR A 124 8.97 -0.25 -8.86
CA TYR A 124 9.27 -1.50 -9.54
C TYR A 124 8.45 -2.68 -9.00
N ILE A 125 8.50 -2.97 -7.70
CA ILE A 125 7.93 -4.20 -7.15
C ILE A 125 6.40 -4.18 -7.18
N ILE A 126 5.78 -3.10 -6.71
CA ILE A 126 4.32 -2.99 -6.61
C ILE A 126 3.65 -3.02 -7.99
N PRO A 127 4.05 -2.21 -8.99
CA PRO A 127 3.40 -2.23 -10.30
C PRO A 127 3.56 -3.58 -11.03
N ILE A 128 4.74 -4.20 -10.93
CA ILE A 128 4.98 -5.53 -11.50
C ILE A 128 4.08 -6.57 -10.82
N GLY A 129 4.06 -6.59 -9.49
CA GLY A 129 3.25 -7.53 -8.72
C GLY A 129 1.75 -7.38 -9.00
N ALA A 130 1.24 -6.16 -9.03
CA ALA A 130 -0.15 -5.87 -9.35
C ALA A 130 -0.53 -6.32 -10.76
N THR A 131 0.35 -6.07 -11.73
CA THR A 131 0.14 -6.48 -13.14
C THR A 131 0.15 -7.99 -13.29
N LEU A 132 1.10 -8.70 -12.66
CA LEU A 132 1.15 -10.15 -12.68
C LEU A 132 -0.08 -10.78 -12.01
N GLY A 133 -0.55 -10.19 -10.90
CA GLY A 133 -1.79 -10.59 -10.25
C GLY A 133 -3.00 -10.43 -11.17
N ALA A 134 -3.10 -9.29 -11.86
CA ALA A 134 -4.17 -9.02 -12.81
C ALA A 134 -4.16 -10.03 -13.99
N ILE A 135 -2.99 -10.30 -14.55
CA ILE A 135 -2.83 -11.31 -15.62
C ILE A 135 -3.23 -12.70 -15.11
N SER A 136 -2.77 -13.08 -13.92
CA SER A 136 -3.09 -14.37 -13.32
C SER A 136 -4.60 -14.58 -13.18
N TRP A 137 -5.33 -13.58 -12.68
CA TRP A 137 -6.77 -13.69 -12.49
C TRP A 137 -7.57 -13.73 -13.78
N PHE A 138 -7.24 -12.89 -14.76
CA PHE A 138 -8.09 -12.72 -15.96
C PHE A 138 -7.63 -13.55 -17.17
N TYR A 139 -6.40 -14.09 -17.17
CA TYR A 139 -5.88 -14.85 -18.31
C TYR A 139 -5.48 -16.29 -17.93
N VAL A 140 -5.03 -16.55 -16.69
CA VAL A 140 -4.59 -17.88 -16.26
C VAL A 140 -5.71 -18.64 -15.56
N MET A 141 -6.46 -17.98 -14.66
CA MET A 141 -7.57 -18.58 -13.93
C MET A 141 -8.77 -18.81 -14.86
N LYS A 142 -9.47 -19.94 -14.71
CA LYS A 142 -10.70 -20.19 -15.46
C LYS A 142 -11.77 -19.17 -15.06
N LYS A 143 -12.53 -18.71 -16.05
CA LYS A 143 -13.58 -17.70 -15.86
C LYS A 143 -14.62 -18.11 -14.81
N GLU A 144 -15.00 -19.41 -14.83
CA GLU A 144 -16.01 -19.97 -13.92
C GLU A 144 -15.50 -19.89 -12.47
N ASP A 145 -14.24 -20.28 -12.23
CA ASP A 145 -13.62 -20.30 -10.89
C ASP A 145 -13.45 -18.87 -10.36
N LEU A 146 -13.03 -17.94 -11.21
CA LEU A 146 -12.91 -16.53 -10.84
C LEU A 146 -14.26 -15.92 -10.48
N LEU A 147 -15.30 -16.16 -11.31
CA LEU A 147 -16.65 -15.66 -11.04
C LEU A 147 -17.25 -16.31 -9.78
N ALA A 148 -17.01 -17.59 -9.54
CA ALA A 148 -17.44 -18.26 -8.32
C ALA A 148 -16.79 -17.63 -7.07
N ALA A 149 -15.48 -17.41 -7.11
CA ALA A 149 -14.74 -16.80 -6.01
C ALA A 149 -15.21 -15.37 -5.71
N VAL A 150 -15.38 -14.53 -6.75
CA VAL A 150 -15.81 -13.13 -6.59
C VAL A 150 -17.26 -13.01 -6.13
N ASN A 151 -18.11 -13.97 -6.48
CA ASN A 151 -19.51 -13.99 -6.09
C ASN A 151 -19.76 -14.61 -4.71
N THR A 152 -18.75 -15.22 -4.10
CA THR A 152 -18.85 -15.78 -2.76
C THR A 152 -19.18 -14.67 -1.75
N GLY A 153 -20.33 -14.77 -1.09
CA GLY A 153 -20.81 -13.75 -0.13
C GLY A 153 -21.29 -12.43 -0.74
N SER A 154 -21.37 -12.33 -2.06
CA SER A 154 -21.84 -11.11 -2.73
C SER A 154 -23.38 -11.06 -2.80
N LYS A 155 -23.99 -9.94 -2.39
CA LYS A 155 -25.43 -9.71 -2.55
C LYS A 155 -25.88 -9.57 -4.01
N LYS A 156 -24.97 -9.22 -4.92
CA LYS A 156 -25.25 -8.99 -6.34
C LYS A 156 -24.20 -9.74 -7.18
N ALA A 157 -24.64 -10.76 -7.88
CA ALA A 157 -23.74 -11.59 -8.70
C ALA A 157 -23.07 -10.76 -9.81
N ARG A 158 -21.75 -10.95 -9.94
CA ARG A 158 -20.96 -10.42 -11.05
C ARG A 158 -21.03 -11.39 -12.21
N GLY A 159 -21.29 -10.88 -13.41
CA GLY A 159 -21.44 -11.68 -14.62
C GLY A 159 -20.28 -11.50 -15.61
N ALA A 160 -20.54 -11.96 -16.84
CA ALA A 160 -19.57 -11.91 -17.94
C ALA A 160 -19.09 -10.48 -18.26
N LEU A 161 -19.94 -9.47 -18.10
CA LEU A 161 -19.56 -8.06 -18.32
C LEU A 161 -18.41 -7.66 -17.40
N TRP A 162 -18.51 -7.97 -16.10
CA TRP A 162 -17.45 -7.68 -15.12
C TRP A 162 -16.13 -8.36 -15.50
N TYR A 163 -16.20 -9.63 -15.91
CA TYR A 163 -15.03 -10.38 -16.36
C TYR A 163 -14.39 -9.75 -17.61
N ASN A 164 -15.19 -9.38 -18.60
CA ASN A 164 -14.70 -8.78 -19.82
C ASN A 164 -14.07 -7.39 -19.60
N VAL A 165 -14.67 -6.56 -18.75
CA VAL A 165 -14.06 -5.28 -18.32
C VAL A 165 -12.72 -5.53 -17.61
N GLY A 166 -12.64 -6.50 -16.71
CA GLY A 166 -11.39 -6.88 -16.08
C GLY A 166 -10.33 -7.30 -17.10
N ARG A 167 -10.69 -8.18 -18.02
CA ARG A 167 -9.77 -8.73 -19.02
C ARG A 167 -9.30 -7.72 -20.07
N PHE A 168 -10.20 -6.92 -20.62
CA PHE A 168 -9.91 -6.07 -21.78
C PHE A 168 -9.67 -4.60 -21.45
N VAL A 169 -10.04 -4.14 -20.26
CA VAL A 169 -9.81 -2.76 -19.81
C VAL A 169 -8.80 -2.71 -18.68
N TYR A 170 -9.07 -3.44 -17.58
CA TYR A 170 -8.23 -3.37 -16.39
C TYR A 170 -6.81 -3.90 -16.61
N VAL A 171 -6.66 -5.09 -17.22
CA VAL A 171 -5.32 -5.67 -17.45
C VAL A 171 -4.48 -4.85 -18.42
N PRO A 172 -4.97 -4.42 -19.60
CA PRO A 172 -4.21 -3.51 -20.47
C PRO A 172 -3.86 -2.19 -19.77
N PHE A 173 -4.78 -1.63 -19.01
CA PHE A 173 -4.52 -0.40 -18.25
C PHE A 173 -3.44 -0.62 -17.17
N ALA A 174 -3.47 -1.73 -16.44
CA ALA A 174 -2.43 -2.10 -15.48
C ALA A 174 -1.06 -2.28 -16.15
N LEU A 175 -1.02 -2.87 -17.34
CA LEU A 175 0.21 -3.00 -18.14
C LEU A 175 0.76 -1.62 -18.54
N VAL A 176 -0.09 -0.73 -19.02
CA VAL A 176 0.32 0.64 -19.39
C VAL A 176 0.87 1.38 -18.18
N LEU A 177 0.18 1.33 -17.03
CA LEU A 177 0.67 1.96 -15.79
C LEU A 177 1.99 1.35 -15.33
N CYS A 178 2.13 0.03 -15.41
CA CYS A 178 3.39 -0.63 -15.08
C CYS A 178 4.53 -0.15 -16.00
N CYS A 179 4.30 -0.07 -17.30
CA CYS A 179 5.28 0.47 -18.24
C CYS A 179 5.63 1.93 -17.94
N VAL A 180 4.63 2.77 -17.68
CA VAL A 180 4.86 4.18 -17.32
C VAL A 180 5.67 4.28 -16.03
N ALA A 181 5.33 3.52 -14.99
CA ALA A 181 6.11 3.50 -13.75
C ALA A 181 7.58 3.15 -14.00
N LEU A 182 7.83 2.09 -14.77
CA LEU A 182 9.16 1.57 -15.03
C LEU A 182 10.01 2.51 -15.91
N PHE A 183 9.42 3.09 -16.96
CA PHE A 183 10.16 3.93 -17.93
C PHE A 183 10.30 5.38 -17.49
N MET A 184 9.30 5.91 -16.79
CA MET A 184 9.33 7.31 -16.33
C MET A 184 9.82 7.44 -14.89
N HIS A 185 10.09 6.33 -14.20
CA HIS A 185 10.51 6.29 -12.79
C HIS A 185 9.56 7.07 -11.87
N VAL A 186 8.24 6.95 -12.11
CA VAL A 186 7.20 7.63 -11.32
C VAL A 186 6.50 6.61 -10.44
N SER A 187 6.39 6.92 -9.14
CA SER A 187 5.53 6.19 -8.19
C SER A 187 4.08 6.65 -8.34
N PHE A 188 3.13 5.72 -8.32
CA PHE A 188 1.70 5.96 -8.35
C PHE A 188 1.07 5.70 -6.98
#